data_99ca64cbbe959ae737684e2c3e79a416
#
_entry.id   99ca64cbbe959ae737684e2c3e79a416
#
_cell.length_a   1.000
_cell.length_b   1.000
_cell.length_c   1.000
_cell.angle_alpha   90.00
_cell.angle_beta   90.00
_cell.angle_gamma   90.00
#
_symmetry.space_group_name_H-M   'P 1'
#
loop_
_entity.id
_entity.type
_entity.pdbx_description
1 polymer ?
#
loop_
_entity_poly.entity_id
_entity_poly.type
_entity_poly.pdbx_seq_one_letter_code
_entity_poly.pdbx_strand_id
1 'polypeptide(L)'
;MNLHEYQSRDLLSKYNVIFPKGEVGSSSEEIYQIVKKFNSEVVVKAQIHSGGRGKAGGVKLCKTPEDAKKFADNLIGKKIVTNQTDSDGVIVEKLLVTELTQINKEIYLSIIIDPDIEGPVMIASSEGGMEIEKIAEDSPEKIIKIVFDPVLGLKPYQIRQITNLLGIPKKSVGQFYNLVSNLYKAFLETDSTLIEINPLVLDEKENVIPLDCKINIDDDTQFRQKSIFELRDKNQENPMETRAKDFDLAYVKLDKGNVGCLVNGAGLAMATMDVTTKSGCFPANFLDVGGSTDKDKIKEAFRILVSDEKVEYLLINLFAGIARADLIAEGVVEAAEETSFSLPIIVCMRGTNADIGFKILNDSSLNIHIAENLGHAAELLTSVSGGK
;
A
#
# COMPACT_ATOMS: atom_id res chain seq x y z
N MET A 1 2.62 -2.18 -6.03
CA MET A 1 2.47 -3.59 -5.60
C MET A 1 3.40 -3.88 -4.44
N ASN A 2 2.91 -4.48 -3.35
CA ASN A 2 3.73 -4.88 -2.20
C ASN A 2 4.18 -6.34 -2.34
N LEU A 3 5.40 -6.64 -1.89
CA LEU A 3 5.90 -8.01 -1.78
C LEU A 3 5.91 -8.46 -0.32
N HIS A 4 5.65 -9.76 -0.09
CA HIS A 4 5.94 -10.39 1.19
C HIS A 4 7.43 -10.36 1.51
N GLU A 5 7.80 -10.42 2.78
CA GLU A 5 9.21 -10.45 3.21
C GLU A 5 9.99 -11.59 2.52
N TYR A 6 9.43 -12.80 2.44
CA TYR A 6 10.12 -13.92 1.78
C TYR A 6 10.33 -13.67 0.28
N GLN A 7 9.36 -13.08 -0.42
CA GLN A 7 9.49 -12.71 -1.84
C GLN A 7 10.54 -11.60 -2.03
N SER A 8 10.54 -10.60 -1.14
CA SER A 8 11.52 -9.52 -1.12
C SER A 8 12.93 -10.04 -0.92
N ARG A 9 13.12 -11.01 -0.01
CA ARG A 9 14.41 -11.69 0.22
C ARG A 9 14.88 -12.46 -1.02
N ASP A 10 13.98 -13.22 -1.65
CA ASP A 10 14.29 -13.98 -2.87
C ASP A 10 14.66 -13.05 -4.03
N LEU A 11 13.96 -11.92 -4.17
CA LEU A 11 14.26 -10.90 -5.17
C LEU A 11 15.64 -10.27 -4.91
N LEU A 12 15.91 -9.81 -3.69
CA LEU A 12 17.18 -9.17 -3.33
C LEU A 12 18.37 -10.14 -3.36
N SER A 13 18.14 -11.44 -3.13
CA SER A 13 19.21 -12.45 -3.23
C SER A 13 19.82 -12.52 -4.64
N LYS A 14 19.03 -12.24 -5.69
CA LYS A 14 19.50 -12.14 -7.08
C LYS A 14 20.49 -10.98 -7.29
N TYR A 15 20.46 -10.01 -6.38
CA TYR A 15 21.36 -8.86 -6.32
C TYR A 15 22.47 -9.02 -5.27
N ASN A 16 22.75 -10.25 -4.83
CA ASN A 16 23.77 -10.57 -3.82
C ASN A 16 23.53 -9.90 -2.45
N VAL A 17 22.28 -9.65 -2.08
CA VAL A 17 21.91 -9.30 -0.71
C VAL A 17 21.70 -10.60 0.07
N ILE A 18 22.51 -10.83 1.09
CA ILE A 18 22.54 -12.08 1.84
C ILE A 18 21.73 -11.91 3.13
N PHE A 19 20.69 -12.71 3.27
CA PHE A 19 19.87 -12.83 4.47
C PHE A 19 20.23 -14.08 5.27
N PRO A 20 19.89 -14.17 6.57
CA PRO A 20 19.91 -15.43 7.31
C PRO A 20 19.08 -16.48 6.59
N LYS A 21 19.45 -17.76 6.69
CA LYS A 21 18.66 -18.82 6.07
C LYS A 21 17.20 -18.75 6.54
N GLY A 22 16.27 -19.03 5.62
CA GLY A 22 14.85 -19.04 5.91
C GLY A 22 14.09 -19.96 4.98
N GLU A 23 13.01 -20.54 5.50
CA GLU A 23 12.05 -21.34 4.74
C GLU A 23 10.63 -20.89 5.07
N VAL A 24 9.71 -20.96 4.09
CA VAL A 24 8.30 -20.59 4.25
C VAL A 24 7.44 -21.84 4.39
N GLY A 25 6.46 -21.79 5.29
CA GLY A 25 5.42 -22.81 5.43
C GLY A 25 4.03 -22.19 5.50
N SER A 26 3.04 -22.93 5.02
CA SER A 26 1.62 -22.57 4.97
C SER A 26 0.74 -23.37 5.94
N SER A 27 1.33 -24.31 6.65
CA SER A 27 0.66 -25.10 7.69
C SER A 27 1.52 -25.27 8.92
N SER A 28 0.91 -25.51 10.06
CA SER A 28 1.63 -25.73 11.31
C SER A 28 2.51 -26.97 11.28
N GLU A 29 2.13 -27.97 10.50
CA GLU A 29 2.95 -29.18 10.31
C GLU A 29 4.18 -28.90 9.46
N GLU A 30 4.04 -28.11 8.38
CA GLU A 30 5.21 -27.65 7.58
C GLU A 30 6.18 -26.84 8.45
N ILE A 31 5.68 -25.91 9.26
CA ILE A 31 6.50 -25.09 10.17
C ILE A 31 7.26 -26.02 11.17
N TYR A 32 6.59 -27.02 11.73
CA TYR A 32 7.23 -27.99 12.59
C TYR A 32 8.40 -28.70 11.89
N GLN A 33 8.20 -29.18 10.66
CA GLN A 33 9.22 -29.89 9.89
C GLN A 33 10.39 -28.96 9.50
N ILE A 34 10.08 -27.72 9.14
CA ILE A 34 11.11 -26.71 8.84
C ILE A 34 11.99 -26.46 10.07
N VAL A 35 11.40 -26.15 11.22
CA VAL A 35 12.16 -25.88 12.45
C VAL A 35 12.99 -27.08 12.88
N LYS A 36 12.46 -28.29 12.72
CA LYS A 36 13.20 -29.52 12.99
C LYS A 36 14.46 -29.66 12.12
N LYS A 37 14.41 -29.22 10.84
CA LYS A 37 15.58 -29.22 9.95
C LYS A 37 16.64 -28.21 10.40
N PHE A 38 16.22 -27.03 10.92
CA PHE A 38 17.15 -26.01 11.39
C PHE A 38 17.96 -26.48 12.58
N ASN A 39 17.39 -27.34 13.42
CA ASN A 39 18.03 -27.91 14.62
C ASN A 39 18.67 -26.84 15.56
N SER A 40 18.08 -25.68 15.62
CA SER A 40 18.49 -24.50 16.39
C SER A 40 17.30 -23.64 16.74
N GLU A 41 17.48 -22.66 17.62
CA GLU A 41 16.47 -21.62 17.85
C GLU A 41 16.22 -20.83 16.55
N VAL A 42 14.96 -20.48 16.31
CA VAL A 42 14.52 -19.79 15.08
C VAL A 42 13.59 -18.64 15.41
N VAL A 43 13.48 -17.71 14.48
CA VAL A 43 12.45 -16.68 14.51
C VAL A 43 11.36 -17.03 13.48
N VAL A 44 10.10 -17.08 13.93
CA VAL A 44 8.95 -17.34 13.08
C VAL A 44 8.17 -16.05 12.88
N LYS A 45 7.93 -15.66 11.62
CA LYS A 45 7.37 -14.36 11.25
C LYS A 45 6.14 -14.53 10.34
N ALA A 46 5.02 -13.90 10.70
CA ALA A 46 3.83 -13.83 9.84
C ALA A 46 4.16 -13.10 8.52
N GLN A 47 3.65 -13.63 7.42
CA GLN A 47 3.83 -13.04 6.09
C GLN A 47 2.57 -12.30 5.69
N ILE A 48 2.57 -10.98 5.86
CA ILE A 48 1.52 -10.03 5.50
C ILE A 48 2.13 -8.78 4.87
N HIS A 49 1.36 -8.04 4.08
CA HIS A 49 1.81 -6.80 3.43
C HIS A 49 1.84 -5.57 4.36
N SER A 50 1.91 -5.79 5.66
CA SER A 50 1.90 -4.73 6.67
C SER A 50 3.14 -4.78 7.56
N GLY A 51 3.60 -3.61 7.98
CA GLY A 51 4.61 -3.46 9.04
C GLY A 51 4.01 -3.66 10.44
N GLY A 52 4.86 -3.50 11.48
CA GLY A 52 4.40 -3.60 12.89
C GLY A 52 4.05 -5.01 13.37
N ARG A 53 4.33 -6.05 12.58
CA ARG A 53 4.03 -7.46 12.88
C ARG A 53 4.51 -7.91 14.25
N GLY A 54 5.70 -7.45 14.66
CA GLY A 54 6.27 -7.79 15.97
C GLY A 54 5.40 -7.34 17.14
N LYS A 55 4.93 -6.08 17.10
CA LYS A 55 4.03 -5.50 18.13
C LYS A 55 2.64 -6.17 18.13
N ALA A 56 2.19 -6.63 16.98
CA ALA A 56 0.91 -7.33 16.82
C ALA A 56 0.98 -8.83 17.15
N GLY A 57 2.11 -9.34 17.66
CA GLY A 57 2.28 -10.76 17.99
C GLY A 57 2.52 -11.68 16.78
N GLY A 58 2.81 -11.11 15.60
CA GLY A 58 3.10 -11.86 14.38
C GLY A 58 4.55 -12.35 14.26
N VAL A 59 5.40 -12.09 15.25
CA VAL A 59 6.82 -12.53 15.26
C VAL A 59 7.13 -13.18 16.62
N LYS A 60 7.74 -14.35 16.59
CA LYS A 60 8.10 -15.09 17.80
C LYS A 60 9.43 -15.83 17.66
N LEU A 61 10.26 -15.72 18.71
CA LEU A 61 11.40 -16.60 18.92
C LEU A 61 10.87 -17.97 19.40
N CYS A 62 11.18 -19.03 18.67
CA CYS A 62 10.79 -20.39 18.98
C CYS A 62 12.04 -21.22 19.26
N LYS A 63 12.06 -21.90 20.43
CA LYS A 63 13.19 -22.72 20.88
C LYS A 63 13.09 -24.16 20.43
N THR A 64 11.87 -24.63 20.19
CA THR A 64 11.60 -26.01 19.78
C THR A 64 10.62 -26.06 18.61
N PRO A 65 10.60 -27.17 17.83
CA PRO A 65 9.62 -27.37 16.77
C PRO A 65 8.16 -27.34 17.28
N GLU A 66 7.91 -27.87 18.49
CA GLU A 66 6.57 -27.86 19.12
C GLU A 66 6.11 -26.46 19.44
N ASP A 67 7.02 -25.59 19.90
CA ASP A 67 6.75 -24.18 20.19
C ASP A 67 6.37 -23.41 18.92
N ALA A 68 7.11 -23.69 17.83
CA ALA A 68 6.83 -23.10 16.52
C ALA A 68 5.50 -23.60 15.93
N LYS A 69 5.20 -24.92 16.06
CA LYS A 69 3.92 -25.49 15.63
C LYS A 69 2.74 -24.83 16.35
N LYS A 70 2.84 -24.73 17.68
CA LYS A 70 1.79 -24.09 18.49
C LYS A 70 1.59 -22.61 18.10
N PHE A 71 2.67 -21.91 17.79
CA PHE A 71 2.58 -20.53 17.31
C PHE A 71 1.91 -20.45 15.94
N ALA A 72 2.24 -21.35 15.02
CA ALA A 72 1.63 -21.46 13.71
C ALA A 72 0.11 -21.78 13.80
N ASP A 73 -0.31 -22.71 14.66
CA ASP A 73 -1.73 -23.04 14.92
C ASP A 73 -2.54 -21.83 15.42
N ASN A 74 -1.87 -20.90 16.09
CA ASN A 74 -2.50 -19.68 16.60
C ASN A 74 -2.58 -18.54 15.57
N LEU A 75 -1.82 -18.60 14.48
CA LEU A 75 -1.74 -17.50 13.50
C LEU A 75 -2.26 -17.85 12.11
N ILE A 76 -1.94 -19.03 11.57
CA ILE A 76 -2.34 -19.41 10.23
C ILE A 76 -3.86 -19.47 10.12
N GLY A 77 -4.42 -18.84 9.10
CA GLY A 77 -5.85 -18.72 8.85
C GLY A 77 -6.56 -17.69 9.75
N LYS A 78 -5.84 -16.98 10.62
CA LYS A 78 -6.43 -15.94 11.48
C LYS A 78 -6.02 -14.55 11.03
N LYS A 79 -6.85 -13.58 11.39
CA LYS A 79 -6.57 -12.17 11.14
C LYS A 79 -5.62 -11.61 12.18
N ILE A 80 -4.65 -10.82 11.71
CA ILE A 80 -3.78 -10.00 12.55
C ILE A 80 -4.03 -8.53 12.25
N VAL A 81 -4.14 -7.72 13.30
CA VAL A 81 -4.30 -6.26 13.20
C VAL A 81 -2.99 -5.61 13.64
N THR A 82 -2.42 -4.78 12.78
CA THR A 82 -1.25 -3.96 13.08
C THR A 82 -1.64 -2.49 13.06
N ASN A 83 -0.74 -1.60 13.43
CA ASN A 83 -0.93 -0.16 13.30
C ASN A 83 -0.95 0.36 11.84
N GLN A 84 -0.64 -0.50 10.88
CA GLN A 84 -0.63 -0.20 9.45
C GLN A 84 -1.70 -0.97 8.67
N THR A 85 -2.59 -1.72 9.35
CA THR A 85 -3.75 -2.39 8.75
C THR A 85 -5.04 -1.68 9.14
N ASP A 86 -6.09 -1.88 8.36
CA ASP A 86 -7.44 -1.53 8.76
C ASP A 86 -7.85 -2.30 10.04
N SER A 87 -8.93 -1.84 10.69
CA SER A 87 -9.50 -2.49 11.88
C SER A 87 -9.89 -3.95 11.66
N ASP A 88 -10.19 -4.31 10.41
CA ASP A 88 -10.57 -5.67 10.01
C ASP A 88 -9.38 -6.65 10.00
N GLY A 89 -8.15 -6.13 9.98
CA GLY A 89 -6.93 -6.90 9.94
C GLY A 89 -6.74 -7.71 8.65
N VAL A 90 -5.62 -8.42 8.57
CA VAL A 90 -5.22 -9.21 7.40
C VAL A 90 -5.02 -10.67 7.79
N ILE A 91 -5.48 -11.60 6.94
CA ILE A 91 -5.33 -13.04 7.18
C ILE A 91 -3.87 -13.45 6.99
N VAL A 92 -3.33 -14.19 7.94
CA VAL A 92 -2.00 -14.79 7.85
C VAL A 92 -2.11 -16.14 7.14
N GLU A 93 -1.62 -16.24 5.92
CA GLU A 93 -1.64 -17.50 5.15
C GLU A 93 -0.31 -18.26 5.26
N LYS A 94 0.79 -17.55 5.46
CA LYS A 94 2.15 -18.12 5.49
C LYS A 94 2.97 -17.58 6.63
N LEU A 95 3.91 -18.38 7.08
CA LEU A 95 4.93 -18.01 8.04
C LEU A 95 6.31 -18.22 7.46
N LEU A 96 7.22 -17.29 7.71
CA LEU A 96 8.63 -17.40 7.39
C LEU A 96 9.39 -17.81 8.66
N VAL A 97 10.13 -18.90 8.58
CA VAL A 97 11.05 -19.37 9.63
C VAL A 97 12.45 -18.95 9.24
N THR A 98 13.17 -18.26 10.12
CA THR A 98 14.56 -17.83 9.87
C THR A 98 15.49 -18.24 10.99
N GLU A 99 16.76 -18.42 10.67
CA GLU A 99 17.82 -18.56 11.69
C GLU A 99 17.80 -17.35 12.64
N LEU A 100 18.05 -17.61 13.92
CA LEU A 100 18.25 -16.57 14.91
C LEU A 100 19.61 -15.89 14.68
N THR A 101 19.61 -14.58 14.61
CA THR A 101 20.81 -13.73 14.55
C THR A 101 20.97 -13.00 15.87
N GLN A 102 22.17 -13.06 16.46
CA GLN A 102 22.50 -12.25 17.63
C GLN A 102 22.71 -10.80 17.19
N ILE A 103 22.00 -9.89 17.85
CA ILE A 103 21.96 -8.48 17.49
C ILE A 103 22.82 -7.67 18.47
N ASN A 104 23.83 -6.98 17.94
CA ASN A 104 24.62 -6.03 18.72
C ASN A 104 24.13 -4.57 18.49
N LYS A 105 23.78 -4.23 17.23
CA LYS A 105 23.27 -2.92 16.87
C LYS A 105 22.23 -3.05 15.77
N GLU A 106 21.14 -2.32 15.90
CA GLU A 106 20.09 -2.18 14.87
C GLU A 106 20.23 -0.87 14.13
N ILE A 107 19.99 -0.90 12.83
CA ILE A 107 20.10 0.22 11.91
C ILE A 107 18.85 0.21 11.02
N TYR A 108 18.29 1.37 10.75
CA TYR A 108 17.30 1.57 9.71
C TYR A 108 18.00 1.95 8.40
N LEU A 109 17.58 1.34 7.31
CA LEU A 109 18.04 1.70 5.96
C LEU A 109 16.91 1.55 4.95
N SER A 110 16.63 2.59 4.17
CA SER A 110 15.69 2.50 3.06
C SER A 110 16.13 3.32 1.86
N ILE A 111 15.59 2.97 0.70
CA ILE A 111 15.65 3.75 -0.53
C ILE A 111 14.20 4.00 -0.96
N ILE A 112 13.84 5.26 -1.17
CA ILE A 112 12.51 5.68 -1.57
C ILE A 112 12.57 6.66 -2.74
N ILE A 113 11.46 6.86 -3.43
CA ILE A 113 11.25 8.05 -4.25
C ILE A 113 10.69 9.14 -3.33
N ASP A 114 11.42 10.23 -3.20
CA ASP A 114 10.99 11.39 -2.40
C ASP A 114 10.30 12.40 -3.32
N PRO A 115 9.02 12.74 -3.09
CA PRO A 115 8.25 13.60 -3.97
C PRO A 115 8.74 15.05 -3.98
N ASP A 116 9.32 15.53 -2.87
CA ASP A 116 9.85 16.90 -2.79
C ASP A 116 11.15 17.07 -3.58
N ILE A 117 11.91 15.97 -3.71
CA ILE A 117 13.19 15.93 -4.43
C ILE A 117 12.98 15.45 -5.87
N GLU A 118 11.82 14.87 -6.18
CA GLU A 118 11.47 14.26 -7.48
C GLU A 118 12.50 13.18 -7.89
N GLY A 119 13.00 12.43 -6.90
CA GLY A 119 14.06 11.47 -7.16
C GLY A 119 14.34 10.51 -6.01
N PRO A 120 15.26 9.55 -6.23
CA PRO A 120 15.60 8.56 -5.23
C PRO A 120 16.43 9.15 -4.08
N VAL A 121 16.03 8.79 -2.87
CA VAL A 121 16.66 9.20 -1.62
C VAL A 121 16.93 7.96 -0.76
N MET A 122 18.12 7.88 -0.20
CA MET A 122 18.43 6.93 0.85
C MET A 122 18.20 7.56 2.21
N ILE A 123 17.44 6.87 3.03
CA ILE A 123 17.18 7.24 4.42
C ILE A 123 17.86 6.20 5.31
N ALA A 124 18.58 6.67 6.30
CA ALA A 124 19.24 5.81 7.27
C ALA A 124 19.14 6.40 8.68
N SER A 125 19.09 5.52 9.69
CA SER A 125 19.17 5.92 11.10
C SER A 125 19.96 4.88 11.89
N SER A 126 20.69 5.34 12.91
CA SER A 126 21.36 4.46 13.88
C SER A 126 20.37 3.79 14.84
N GLU A 127 19.10 4.07 14.75
CA GLU A 127 18.01 3.43 15.49
C GLU A 127 17.18 2.61 14.50
N GLY A 128 17.33 1.29 14.55
CA GLY A 128 16.56 0.34 13.78
C GLY A 128 15.52 -0.40 14.63
N GLY A 129 14.73 -1.29 13.99
CA GLY A 129 13.70 -2.06 14.67
C GLY A 129 12.47 -1.24 15.11
N MET A 130 12.43 0.03 14.75
CA MET A 130 11.35 0.99 15.05
C MET A 130 10.76 1.56 13.76
N GLU A 131 9.59 2.20 13.89
CA GLU A 131 8.97 2.95 12.81
C GLU A 131 9.76 4.25 12.58
N ILE A 132 10.17 4.48 11.33
CA ILE A 132 10.99 5.66 10.98
C ILE A 132 10.22 6.96 11.19
N GLU A 133 8.91 6.94 11.02
CA GLU A 133 8.01 8.07 11.26
C GLU A 133 8.12 8.55 12.71
N LYS A 134 8.17 7.61 13.65
CA LYS A 134 8.33 7.92 15.06
C LYS A 134 9.71 8.53 15.37
N ILE A 135 10.75 8.04 14.70
CA ILE A 135 12.10 8.64 14.83
C ILE A 135 12.08 10.06 14.25
N ALA A 136 11.36 10.27 13.14
CA ALA A 136 11.22 11.58 12.51
C ALA A 136 10.50 12.60 13.41
N GLU A 137 9.53 12.16 14.20
CA GLU A 137 8.81 13.00 15.16
C GLU A 137 9.65 13.29 16.43
N ASP A 138 10.23 12.24 17.01
CA ASP A 138 10.90 12.31 18.33
C ASP A 138 12.35 12.82 18.25
N SER A 139 13.07 12.51 17.15
CA SER A 139 14.52 12.75 17.02
C SER A 139 14.94 12.91 15.55
N PRO A 140 14.45 13.94 14.84
CA PRO A 140 14.69 14.12 13.39
C PRO A 140 16.19 14.25 13.05
N GLU A 141 17.03 14.69 13.98
CA GLU A 141 18.48 14.79 13.81
C GLU A 141 19.19 13.43 13.65
N LYS A 142 18.52 12.33 14.03
CA LYS A 142 19.02 10.96 13.84
C LYS A 142 18.74 10.39 12.45
N ILE A 143 17.97 11.10 11.65
CA ILE A 143 17.65 10.70 10.29
C ILE A 143 18.67 11.29 9.31
N ILE A 144 19.33 10.42 8.60
CA ILE A 144 20.28 10.76 7.55
C ILE A 144 19.57 10.62 6.22
N LYS A 145 19.48 11.70 5.45
CA LYS A 145 18.99 11.68 4.07
C LYS A 145 20.14 11.91 3.10
N ILE A 146 20.30 11.02 2.12
CA ILE A 146 21.27 11.16 1.04
C ILE A 146 20.53 11.09 -0.28
N VAL A 147 20.51 12.23 -0.96
CA VAL A 147 19.97 12.35 -2.33
C VAL A 147 21.02 11.85 -3.33
N PHE A 148 20.59 11.10 -4.31
CA PHE A 148 21.45 10.69 -5.40
C PHE A 148 20.78 10.84 -6.76
N ASP A 149 21.57 11.25 -7.71
CA ASP A 149 21.13 11.42 -9.09
C ASP A 149 20.94 10.05 -9.74
N PRO A 150 19.74 9.74 -10.30
CA PRO A 150 19.48 8.42 -10.90
C PRO A 150 20.35 8.12 -12.12
N VAL A 151 20.85 9.14 -12.83
CA VAL A 151 21.73 9.00 -14.00
C VAL A 151 23.18 8.80 -13.57
N LEU A 152 23.66 9.61 -12.63
CA LEU A 152 25.02 9.52 -12.12
C LEU A 152 25.21 8.34 -11.15
N GLY A 153 24.14 7.89 -10.53
CA GLY A 153 24.14 6.80 -9.57
C GLY A 153 24.72 7.17 -8.20
N LEU A 154 24.62 6.21 -7.30
CA LEU A 154 25.16 6.32 -5.94
C LEU A 154 26.70 6.33 -5.96
N LYS A 155 27.29 7.37 -5.40
CA LYS A 155 28.75 7.58 -5.42
C LYS A 155 29.43 7.05 -4.15
N PRO A 156 30.65 6.55 -4.24
CA PRO A 156 31.41 6.01 -3.09
C PRO A 156 31.52 6.98 -1.91
N TYR A 157 31.61 8.29 -2.17
CA TYR A 157 31.68 9.28 -1.08
C TYR A 157 30.38 9.38 -0.29
N GLN A 158 29.22 9.20 -0.93
CA GLN A 158 27.92 9.20 -0.27
C GLN A 158 27.78 8.00 0.67
N ILE A 159 28.21 6.83 0.23
CA ILE A 159 28.21 5.63 1.09
C ILE A 159 29.17 5.82 2.29
N ARG A 160 30.35 6.41 2.05
CA ARG A 160 31.28 6.75 3.15
C ARG A 160 30.67 7.74 4.15
N GLN A 161 29.92 8.72 3.65
CA GLN A 161 29.20 9.66 4.50
C GLN A 161 28.20 8.92 5.43
N ILE A 162 27.33 8.07 4.85
CA ILE A 162 26.37 7.26 5.62
C ILE A 162 27.12 6.35 6.61
N THR A 163 28.16 5.68 6.17
CA THR A 163 28.98 4.79 7.00
C THR A 163 29.52 5.49 8.25
N ASN A 164 30.02 6.71 8.08
CA ASN A 164 30.56 7.51 9.17
C ASN A 164 29.45 7.99 10.13
N LEU A 165 28.33 8.49 9.57
CA LEU A 165 27.21 8.99 10.36
C LEU A 165 26.51 7.90 11.16
N LEU A 166 26.41 6.70 10.59
CA LEU A 166 25.87 5.52 11.27
C LEU A 166 26.86 4.90 12.27
N GLY A 167 28.12 5.31 12.26
CA GLY A 167 29.17 4.71 13.11
C GLY A 167 29.41 3.24 12.77
N ILE A 168 29.45 2.89 11.49
CA ILE A 168 29.77 1.53 11.02
C ILE A 168 31.24 1.21 11.33
N PRO A 169 31.54 0.08 12.00
CA PRO A 169 32.93 -0.32 12.30
C PRO A 169 33.77 -0.45 11.02
N LYS A 170 35.03 -0.07 11.09
CA LYS A 170 35.96 -0.12 9.94
C LYS A 170 35.97 -1.48 9.22
N LYS A 171 35.87 -2.56 9.98
CA LYS A 171 35.84 -3.94 9.48
C LYS A 171 34.60 -4.21 8.61
N SER A 172 33.47 -3.56 8.93
CA SER A 172 32.17 -3.78 8.29
C SER A 172 31.92 -2.85 7.10
N VAL A 173 32.77 -1.84 6.89
CA VAL A 173 32.59 -0.82 5.83
C VAL A 173 32.46 -1.45 4.44
N GLY A 174 33.26 -2.45 4.12
CA GLY A 174 33.21 -3.13 2.82
C GLY A 174 31.89 -3.90 2.62
N GLN A 175 31.40 -4.59 3.66
CA GLN A 175 30.12 -5.31 3.62
C GLN A 175 28.96 -4.31 3.47
N PHE A 176 28.97 -3.24 4.25
CA PHE A 176 27.96 -2.19 4.17
C PHE A 176 27.93 -1.52 2.79
N TYR A 177 29.13 -1.20 2.25
CA TYR A 177 29.25 -0.64 0.89
C TYR A 177 28.63 -1.56 -0.17
N ASN A 178 28.94 -2.84 -0.14
CA ASN A 178 28.40 -3.82 -1.08
C ASN A 178 26.89 -3.96 -0.93
N LEU A 179 26.39 -4.05 0.31
CA LEU A 179 24.94 -4.11 0.57
C LEU A 179 24.23 -2.91 -0.02
N VAL A 180 24.65 -1.69 0.31
CA VAL A 180 24.01 -0.45 -0.15
C VAL A 180 24.06 -0.34 -1.69
N SER A 181 25.20 -0.70 -2.31
CA SER A 181 25.34 -0.70 -3.76
C SER A 181 24.40 -1.70 -4.43
N ASN A 182 24.23 -2.89 -3.83
CA ASN A 182 23.34 -3.94 -4.34
C ASN A 182 21.86 -3.55 -4.17
N LEU A 183 21.49 -2.96 -3.03
CA LEU A 183 20.13 -2.44 -2.82
C LEU A 183 19.79 -1.33 -3.81
N TYR A 184 20.72 -0.41 -4.07
CA TYR A 184 20.54 0.64 -5.07
C TYR A 184 20.34 0.05 -6.46
N LYS A 185 21.16 -0.93 -6.86
CA LYS A 185 21.00 -1.62 -8.14
C LYS A 185 19.64 -2.32 -8.24
N ALA A 186 19.25 -3.05 -7.20
CA ALA A 186 17.94 -3.68 -7.14
C ALA A 186 16.81 -2.66 -7.27
N PHE A 187 16.88 -1.55 -6.55
CA PHE A 187 15.87 -0.49 -6.57
C PHE A 187 15.59 0.02 -7.97
N LEU A 188 16.64 0.31 -8.76
CA LEU A 188 16.49 0.81 -10.14
C LEU A 188 16.01 -0.28 -11.10
N GLU A 189 16.58 -1.49 -11.03
CA GLU A 189 16.31 -2.55 -12.01
C GLU A 189 14.96 -3.24 -11.81
N THR A 190 14.38 -3.13 -10.61
CA THR A 190 13.06 -3.71 -10.29
C THR A 190 11.94 -2.70 -10.29
N ASP A 191 12.22 -1.43 -10.64
CA ASP A 191 11.24 -0.35 -10.56
C ASP A 191 10.60 -0.23 -9.17
N SER A 192 11.42 -0.40 -8.13
CA SER A 192 10.94 -0.26 -6.76
C SER A 192 10.66 1.20 -6.42
N THR A 193 9.57 1.47 -5.71
CA THR A 193 9.27 2.76 -5.09
C THR A 193 9.76 2.83 -3.64
N LEU A 194 9.96 1.65 -3.03
CA LEU A 194 10.53 1.49 -1.70
C LEU A 194 11.34 0.18 -1.66
N ILE A 195 12.56 0.26 -1.13
CA ILE A 195 13.27 -0.89 -0.53
C ILE A 195 13.64 -0.48 0.89
N GLU A 196 13.11 -1.18 1.89
CA GLU A 196 13.37 -0.93 3.30
C GLU A 196 14.00 -2.17 3.93
N ILE A 197 15.08 -1.97 4.69
CA ILE A 197 15.73 -2.97 5.54
C ILE A 197 15.60 -2.49 6.98
N ASN A 198 14.73 -3.13 7.75
CA ASN A 198 14.42 -2.70 9.11
C ASN A 198 14.07 -3.89 10.05
N PRO A 199 15.04 -4.35 10.87
CA PRO A 199 16.39 -3.81 11.02
C PRO A 199 17.44 -4.38 10.05
N LEU A 200 18.39 -3.53 9.70
CA LEU A 200 19.71 -3.94 9.30
C LEU A 200 20.55 -4.07 10.59
N VAL A 201 21.24 -5.18 10.80
CA VAL A 201 21.96 -5.37 12.04
C VAL A 201 23.46 -5.52 11.86
N LEU A 202 24.20 -5.11 12.89
CA LEU A 202 25.56 -5.61 13.14
C LEU A 202 25.46 -6.70 14.18
N ASP A 203 25.97 -7.90 13.85
CA ASP A 203 26.08 -9.00 14.81
C ASP A 203 27.26 -8.79 15.79
N GLU A 204 27.46 -9.72 16.74
CA GLU A 204 28.58 -9.68 17.68
C GLU A 204 29.97 -9.75 17.00
N LYS A 205 30.03 -10.23 15.75
CA LYS A 205 31.25 -10.30 14.94
C LYS A 205 31.39 -9.10 14.00
N GLU A 206 30.50 -8.12 14.15
CA GLU A 206 30.39 -6.93 13.29
C GLU A 206 30.05 -7.24 11.83
N ASN A 207 29.39 -8.37 11.53
CA ASN A 207 28.86 -8.61 10.19
C ASN A 207 27.61 -7.77 9.97
N VAL A 208 27.44 -7.28 8.73
CA VAL A 208 26.26 -6.49 8.30
C VAL A 208 25.23 -7.45 7.75
N ILE A 209 24.10 -7.60 8.44
CA ILE A 209 23.07 -8.62 8.13
C ILE A 209 21.69 -7.97 8.07
N PRO A 210 20.98 -7.99 6.92
CA PRO A 210 19.59 -7.60 6.84
C PRO A 210 18.71 -8.69 7.47
N LEU A 211 17.83 -8.31 8.42
CA LEU A 211 16.96 -9.28 9.09
C LEU A 211 15.52 -9.24 8.58
N ASP A 212 15.07 -8.08 8.15
CA ASP A 212 13.74 -7.90 7.55
C ASP A 212 13.86 -7.00 6.33
N CYS A 213 12.98 -7.17 5.38
CA CYS A 213 12.91 -6.32 4.20
C CYS A 213 11.49 -6.16 3.68
N LYS A 214 11.21 -4.95 3.20
CA LYS A 214 9.96 -4.58 2.55
C LYS A 214 10.28 -3.97 1.19
N ILE A 215 9.59 -4.41 0.15
CA ILE A 215 9.72 -3.88 -1.20
C ILE A 215 8.35 -3.52 -1.73
N ASN A 216 8.25 -2.31 -2.26
CA ASN A 216 7.11 -1.88 -3.06
C ASN A 216 7.58 -1.65 -4.49
N ILE A 217 6.86 -2.21 -5.45
CA ILE A 217 7.10 -2.07 -6.89
C ILE A 217 6.07 -1.09 -7.44
N ASP A 218 6.49 -0.25 -8.38
CA ASP A 218 5.61 0.65 -9.09
C ASP A 218 4.60 -0.15 -9.94
N ASP A 219 3.32 0.05 -9.69
CA ASP A 219 2.23 -0.68 -10.38
C ASP A 219 2.23 -0.42 -11.90
N ASP A 220 2.67 0.77 -12.33
CA ASP A 220 2.70 1.13 -13.75
C ASP A 220 3.80 0.40 -14.55
N THR A 221 4.68 -0.31 -13.87
CA THR A 221 5.79 -1.05 -14.50
C THR A 221 5.47 -2.52 -14.84
N GLN A 222 4.23 -2.95 -14.60
CA GLN A 222 3.78 -4.32 -14.84
C GLN A 222 4.14 -4.83 -16.25
N PHE A 223 4.07 -3.97 -17.27
CA PHE A 223 4.37 -4.34 -18.65
C PHE A 223 5.82 -4.84 -18.85
N ARG A 224 6.77 -4.38 -18.05
CA ARG A 224 8.19 -4.74 -18.11
C ARG A 224 8.67 -5.62 -16.95
N GLN A 225 7.99 -5.60 -15.79
CA GLN A 225 8.31 -6.40 -14.60
C GLN A 225 7.40 -7.63 -14.44
N LYS A 226 7.02 -8.29 -15.55
CA LYS A 226 6.04 -9.39 -15.55
C LYS A 226 6.32 -10.48 -14.51
N SER A 227 7.58 -10.94 -14.41
CA SER A 227 7.96 -11.99 -13.46
C SER A 227 7.86 -11.57 -11.98
N ILE A 228 7.97 -10.28 -11.69
CA ILE A 228 7.76 -9.75 -10.33
C ILE A 228 6.26 -9.67 -10.05
N PHE A 229 5.45 -9.25 -11.03
CA PHE A 229 4.00 -9.16 -10.87
C PHE A 229 3.29 -10.52 -10.76
N GLU A 230 3.92 -11.62 -11.19
CA GLU A 230 3.45 -12.99 -10.90
C GLU A 230 3.49 -13.33 -9.40
N LEU A 231 4.28 -12.59 -8.60
CA LEU A 231 4.37 -12.75 -7.15
C LEU A 231 3.26 -12.02 -6.39
N ARG A 232 2.39 -11.28 -7.08
CA ARG A 232 1.33 -10.46 -6.46
C ARG A 232 0.34 -11.33 -5.70
N ASP A 233 0.12 -11.00 -4.45
CA ASP A 233 -0.86 -11.66 -3.59
C ASP A 233 -2.11 -10.81 -3.44
N LYS A 234 -3.11 -11.06 -4.28
CA LYS A 234 -4.39 -10.34 -4.28
C LYS A 234 -5.17 -10.50 -2.97
N ASN A 235 -4.94 -11.59 -2.21
CA ASN A 235 -5.61 -11.83 -0.92
C ASN A 235 -5.15 -10.87 0.19
N GLN A 236 -4.00 -10.23 -0.01
CA GLN A 236 -3.44 -9.24 0.91
C GLN A 236 -3.80 -7.79 0.53
N GLU A 237 -4.50 -7.59 -0.57
CA GLU A 237 -4.94 -6.28 -1.06
C GLU A 237 -6.41 -6.06 -0.69
N ASN A 238 -6.85 -4.79 -0.73
CA ASN A 238 -8.27 -4.48 -0.58
C ASN A 238 -9.06 -5.09 -1.75
N PRO A 239 -10.09 -5.92 -1.49
CA PRO A 239 -10.83 -6.59 -2.57
C PRO A 239 -11.47 -5.61 -3.56
N MET A 240 -11.92 -4.44 -3.09
CA MET A 240 -12.54 -3.43 -3.97
C MET A 240 -11.50 -2.72 -4.84
N GLU A 241 -10.30 -2.44 -4.29
CA GLU A 241 -9.18 -1.90 -5.07
C GLU A 241 -8.70 -2.89 -6.13
N THR A 242 -8.60 -4.18 -5.76
CA THR A 242 -8.25 -5.24 -6.70
C THR A 242 -9.29 -5.36 -7.82
N ARG A 243 -10.58 -5.36 -7.46
CA ARG A 243 -11.69 -5.41 -8.41
C ARG A 243 -11.71 -4.17 -9.33
N ALA A 244 -11.48 -2.98 -8.79
CA ALA A 244 -11.39 -1.75 -9.58
C ALA A 244 -10.26 -1.82 -10.62
N LYS A 245 -9.09 -2.31 -10.23
CA LYS A 245 -7.94 -2.49 -11.14
C LYS A 245 -8.23 -3.45 -12.29
N ASP A 246 -9.03 -4.51 -12.08
CA ASP A 246 -9.41 -5.45 -13.12
C ASP A 246 -10.27 -4.78 -14.24
N PHE A 247 -10.89 -3.61 -13.93
CA PHE A 247 -11.67 -2.77 -14.87
C PHE A 247 -10.94 -1.49 -15.26
N ASP A 248 -9.64 -1.36 -14.97
CA ASP A 248 -8.86 -0.15 -15.24
C ASP A 248 -9.50 1.10 -14.60
N LEU A 249 -9.90 0.95 -13.34
CA LEU A 249 -10.47 1.98 -12.48
C LEU A 249 -9.52 2.22 -11.30
N ALA A 250 -9.40 3.48 -10.87
CA ALA A 250 -8.64 3.83 -9.68
C ALA A 250 -9.59 4.06 -8.49
N TYR A 251 -9.64 3.09 -7.58
CA TYR A 251 -10.45 3.16 -6.35
C TYR A 251 -9.54 3.27 -5.14
N VAL A 252 -9.90 4.14 -4.22
CA VAL A 252 -9.24 4.27 -2.92
C VAL A 252 -10.30 4.28 -1.81
N LYS A 253 -10.18 3.35 -0.88
CA LYS A 253 -10.97 3.34 0.35
C LYS A 253 -10.36 4.32 1.35
N LEU A 254 -11.23 5.07 2.05
CA LEU A 254 -10.82 5.98 3.12
C LEU A 254 -11.36 5.46 4.47
N ASP A 255 -10.61 5.72 5.54
CA ASP A 255 -10.91 5.16 6.86
C ASP A 255 -12.21 5.67 7.46
N LYS A 256 -12.54 6.92 7.17
CA LYS A 256 -13.69 7.63 7.76
C LYS A 256 -14.49 8.28 6.64
N GLY A 257 -15.80 8.26 6.78
CA GLY A 257 -16.68 8.98 5.87
C GLY A 257 -17.94 8.22 5.53
N ASN A 258 -18.83 8.92 4.83
CA ASN A 258 -20.16 8.43 4.45
C ASN A 258 -20.55 8.82 3.01
N VAL A 259 -19.64 9.45 2.26
CA VAL A 259 -19.90 9.86 0.86
C VAL A 259 -19.01 9.06 -0.08
N GLY A 260 -19.61 8.31 -0.98
CA GLY A 260 -18.92 7.71 -2.12
C GLY A 260 -18.73 8.76 -3.23
N CYS A 261 -17.51 8.93 -3.73
CA CYS A 261 -17.18 9.94 -4.74
C CYS A 261 -16.80 9.27 -6.07
N LEU A 262 -17.58 9.56 -7.14
CA LEU A 262 -17.29 9.16 -8.52
C LEU A 262 -16.79 10.35 -9.32
N VAL A 263 -15.60 10.26 -9.86
CA VAL A 263 -14.94 11.36 -10.56
C VAL A 263 -14.22 10.89 -11.82
N ASN A 264 -13.75 11.82 -12.65
CA ASN A 264 -12.81 11.53 -13.71
C ASN A 264 -11.60 12.46 -13.64
N GLY A 265 -10.49 11.90 -13.18
CA GLY A 265 -9.20 12.57 -13.02
C GLY A 265 -8.86 12.94 -11.59
N ALA A 266 -7.60 12.71 -11.21
CA ALA A 266 -7.10 12.85 -9.85
C ALA A 266 -7.30 14.27 -9.26
N GLY A 267 -7.07 15.32 -10.03
CA GLY A 267 -7.29 16.71 -9.58
C GLY A 267 -8.75 16.97 -9.23
N LEU A 268 -9.68 16.42 -10.01
CA LEU A 268 -11.12 16.54 -9.73
C LEU A 268 -11.51 15.72 -8.49
N ALA A 269 -10.88 14.55 -8.28
CA ALA A 269 -11.06 13.75 -7.08
C ALA A 269 -10.70 14.54 -5.82
N MET A 270 -9.52 15.16 -5.81
CA MET A 270 -9.05 15.98 -4.67
C MET A 270 -10.01 17.14 -4.39
N ALA A 271 -10.40 17.90 -5.42
CA ALA A 271 -11.35 19.00 -5.27
C ALA A 271 -12.74 18.53 -4.77
N THR A 272 -13.18 17.35 -5.21
CA THR A 272 -14.45 16.75 -4.77
C THR A 272 -14.39 16.35 -3.30
N MET A 273 -13.30 15.75 -2.86
CA MET A 273 -13.08 15.38 -1.45
C MET A 273 -13.03 16.62 -0.54
N ASP A 274 -12.34 17.69 -0.97
CA ASP A 274 -12.27 18.95 -0.23
C ASP A 274 -13.66 19.57 -0.04
N VAL A 275 -14.46 19.58 -1.11
CA VAL A 275 -15.82 20.12 -1.08
C VAL A 275 -16.73 19.25 -0.22
N THR A 276 -16.62 17.93 -0.29
CA THR A 276 -17.33 17.00 0.58
C THR A 276 -17.04 17.29 2.05
N THR A 277 -15.78 17.51 2.39
CA THR A 277 -15.37 17.83 3.76
C THR A 277 -15.92 19.19 4.21
N LYS A 278 -15.92 20.20 3.34
CA LYS A 278 -16.49 21.52 3.63
C LYS A 278 -18.00 21.49 3.85
N SER A 279 -18.73 20.53 3.26
CA SER A 279 -20.16 20.34 3.48
C SER A 279 -20.52 19.74 4.85
N GLY A 280 -19.53 19.38 5.67
CA GLY A 280 -19.71 18.68 6.95
C GLY A 280 -19.84 17.16 6.81
N CYS A 281 -19.74 16.63 5.59
CA CYS A 281 -19.64 15.21 5.31
C CYS A 281 -18.18 14.81 5.09
N PHE A 282 -17.90 13.51 5.04
CA PHE A 282 -16.55 13.02 4.77
C PHE A 282 -16.59 11.97 3.66
N PRO A 283 -15.61 11.97 2.75
CA PRO A 283 -15.53 10.93 1.74
C PRO A 283 -15.19 9.57 2.40
N ALA A 284 -16.00 8.54 2.11
CA ALA A 284 -15.74 7.15 2.51
C ALA A 284 -14.78 6.47 1.56
N ASN A 285 -14.81 6.89 0.31
CA ASN A 285 -13.99 6.41 -0.78
C ASN A 285 -14.01 7.40 -1.94
N PHE A 286 -13.11 7.23 -2.89
CA PHE A 286 -13.28 7.83 -4.21
C PHE A 286 -12.92 6.84 -5.30
N LEU A 287 -13.53 7.02 -6.46
CA LEU A 287 -13.27 6.23 -7.63
C LEU A 287 -13.10 7.15 -8.85
N ASP A 288 -11.92 7.06 -9.47
CA ASP A 288 -11.61 7.75 -10.72
C ASP A 288 -11.82 6.79 -11.90
N VAL A 289 -12.73 7.17 -12.80
CA VAL A 289 -13.06 6.37 -13.99
C VAL A 289 -12.15 6.69 -15.18
N GLY A 290 -11.24 7.65 -15.04
CA GLY A 290 -10.38 8.08 -16.13
C GLY A 290 -11.07 8.91 -17.21
N GLY A 291 -10.32 9.23 -18.27
CA GLY A 291 -10.80 10.09 -19.37
C GLY A 291 -11.59 9.36 -20.46
N SER A 292 -11.37 8.05 -20.65
CA SER A 292 -12.08 7.22 -21.64
C SER A 292 -12.89 6.16 -20.93
N THR A 293 -14.18 6.40 -20.78
CA THR A 293 -15.07 5.55 -20.02
C THR A 293 -16.23 5.08 -20.87
N ASP A 294 -16.50 3.79 -20.85
CA ASP A 294 -17.69 3.17 -21.41
C ASP A 294 -18.73 2.89 -20.31
N LYS A 295 -19.91 2.46 -20.75
CA LYS A 295 -21.05 2.19 -19.86
C LYS A 295 -20.77 1.07 -18.86
N ASP A 296 -20.05 0.01 -19.27
CA ASP A 296 -19.76 -1.13 -18.39
C ASP A 296 -18.79 -0.76 -17.29
N LYS A 297 -17.79 0.07 -17.59
CA LYS A 297 -16.90 0.65 -16.57
C LYS A 297 -17.67 1.49 -15.55
N ILE A 298 -18.62 2.33 -15.99
CA ILE A 298 -19.43 3.14 -15.07
C ILE A 298 -20.31 2.24 -14.19
N LYS A 299 -20.94 1.23 -14.75
CA LYS A 299 -21.74 0.27 -13.97
C LYS A 299 -20.90 -0.39 -12.88
N GLU A 300 -19.70 -0.83 -13.24
CA GLU A 300 -18.82 -1.47 -12.27
C GLU A 300 -18.29 -0.47 -11.23
N ALA A 301 -17.91 0.73 -11.65
CA ALA A 301 -17.53 1.81 -10.74
C ALA A 301 -18.62 2.11 -9.71
N PHE A 302 -19.88 2.22 -10.15
CA PHE A 302 -21.01 2.41 -9.28
C PHE A 302 -21.17 1.24 -8.27
N ARG A 303 -21.14 -0.01 -8.76
CA ARG A 303 -21.25 -1.20 -7.90
C ARG A 303 -20.15 -1.25 -6.83
N ILE A 304 -18.91 -0.90 -7.20
CA ILE A 304 -17.79 -0.82 -6.25
C ILE A 304 -18.05 0.22 -5.18
N LEU A 305 -18.47 1.42 -5.56
CA LEU A 305 -18.73 2.51 -4.62
C LEU A 305 -19.84 2.18 -3.62
N VAL A 306 -20.96 1.60 -4.09
CA VAL A 306 -22.09 1.28 -3.24
C VAL A 306 -21.93 -0.01 -2.44
N SER A 307 -20.90 -0.80 -2.70
CA SER A 307 -20.58 -1.98 -1.90
C SER A 307 -19.96 -1.65 -0.54
N ASP A 308 -19.49 -0.41 -0.35
CA ASP A 308 -19.04 0.07 0.96
C ASP A 308 -20.25 0.41 1.83
N GLU A 309 -20.47 -0.37 2.88
CA GLU A 309 -21.61 -0.22 3.82
C GLU A 309 -21.62 1.13 4.55
N LYS A 310 -20.51 1.88 4.53
CA LYS A 310 -20.43 3.22 5.12
C LYS A 310 -21.03 4.30 4.23
N VAL A 311 -21.27 4.02 2.95
CA VAL A 311 -21.78 5.00 1.99
C VAL A 311 -23.26 5.24 2.23
N GLU A 312 -23.59 6.45 2.63
CA GLU A 312 -24.96 6.97 2.82
C GLU A 312 -25.38 7.92 1.68
N TYR A 313 -24.42 8.50 0.97
CA TYR A 313 -24.59 9.46 -0.12
C TYR A 313 -23.63 9.16 -1.24
N LEU A 314 -24.04 9.43 -2.50
CA LEU A 314 -23.11 9.44 -3.64
C LEU A 314 -22.95 10.85 -4.18
N LEU A 315 -21.71 11.24 -4.43
CA LEU A 315 -21.36 12.46 -5.16
C LEU A 315 -20.68 12.09 -6.47
N ILE A 316 -21.38 12.31 -7.57
CA ILE A 316 -20.89 12.08 -8.93
C ILE A 316 -20.46 13.43 -9.49
N ASN A 317 -19.17 13.63 -9.71
CA ASN A 317 -18.61 14.87 -10.25
C ASN A 317 -17.73 14.57 -11.46
N LEU A 318 -18.25 14.86 -12.66
CA LEU A 318 -17.66 14.42 -13.91
C LEU A 318 -17.58 15.55 -14.93
N PHE A 319 -16.43 15.66 -15.59
CA PHE A 319 -16.26 16.48 -16.79
C PHE A 319 -16.22 15.57 -18.03
N ALA A 320 -17.33 15.50 -18.73
CA ALA A 320 -17.49 14.70 -19.94
C ALA A 320 -16.76 15.34 -21.13
N GLY A 321 -15.51 14.94 -21.33
CA GLY A 321 -14.71 15.29 -22.50
C GLY A 321 -14.85 14.21 -23.58
N ILE A 322 -13.94 13.23 -23.55
CA ILE A 322 -13.99 12.03 -24.40
C ILE A 322 -15.11 11.10 -23.90
N ALA A 323 -15.23 10.90 -22.59
CA ALA A 323 -16.37 10.24 -21.97
C ALA A 323 -17.63 11.08 -22.19
N ARG A 324 -18.74 10.45 -22.58
CA ARG A 324 -20.01 11.11 -22.86
C ARG A 324 -20.94 11.03 -21.65
N ALA A 325 -21.51 12.16 -21.26
CA ALA A 325 -22.37 12.26 -20.10
C ALA A 325 -23.66 11.40 -20.20
N ASP A 326 -24.19 11.21 -21.39
CA ASP A 326 -25.36 10.34 -21.65
C ASP A 326 -25.05 8.87 -21.33
N LEU A 327 -23.89 8.35 -21.77
CA LEU A 327 -23.47 6.98 -21.46
C LEU A 327 -23.18 6.76 -19.98
N ILE A 328 -22.62 7.81 -19.33
CA ILE A 328 -22.39 7.79 -17.88
C ILE A 328 -23.73 7.72 -17.15
N ALA A 329 -24.70 8.55 -17.52
CA ALA A 329 -26.02 8.57 -16.91
C ALA A 329 -26.76 7.23 -17.07
N GLU A 330 -26.73 6.64 -18.28
CA GLU A 330 -27.27 5.30 -18.52
C GLU A 330 -26.62 4.23 -17.62
N GLY A 331 -25.28 4.24 -17.52
CA GLY A 331 -24.55 3.30 -16.68
C GLY A 331 -24.91 3.43 -15.19
N VAL A 332 -25.03 4.66 -14.69
CA VAL A 332 -25.45 4.94 -13.31
C VAL A 332 -26.88 4.44 -13.04
N VAL A 333 -27.84 4.76 -13.93
CA VAL A 333 -29.24 4.33 -13.77
C VAL A 333 -29.36 2.81 -13.76
N GLU A 334 -28.75 2.13 -14.75
CA GLU A 334 -28.79 0.67 -14.81
C GLU A 334 -28.13 0.00 -13.58
N ALA A 335 -26.98 0.49 -13.16
CA ALA A 335 -26.31 -0.07 -12.00
C ALA A 335 -27.08 0.17 -10.70
N ALA A 336 -27.71 1.34 -10.54
CA ALA A 336 -28.53 1.66 -9.38
C ALA A 336 -29.79 0.76 -9.32
N GLU A 337 -30.45 0.51 -10.46
CA GLU A 337 -31.58 -0.43 -10.55
C GLU A 337 -31.16 -1.85 -10.22
N GLU A 338 -30.06 -2.34 -10.79
CA GLU A 338 -29.52 -3.68 -10.52
C GLU A 338 -29.14 -3.91 -9.05
N THR A 339 -28.63 -2.87 -8.39
CA THR A 339 -28.24 -2.92 -6.97
C THR A 339 -29.37 -2.55 -6.01
N SER A 340 -30.56 -2.17 -6.54
CA SER A 340 -31.66 -1.64 -5.74
C SER A 340 -31.25 -0.45 -4.85
N PHE A 341 -30.35 0.40 -5.37
CA PHE A 341 -29.80 1.53 -4.64
C PHE A 341 -30.85 2.64 -4.48
N SER A 342 -31.05 3.11 -3.25
CA SER A 342 -32.11 4.08 -2.92
C SER A 342 -31.60 5.33 -2.19
N LEU A 343 -30.31 5.41 -1.93
CA LEU A 343 -29.72 6.55 -1.23
C LEU A 343 -29.61 7.79 -2.15
N PRO A 344 -29.48 8.99 -1.57
CA PRO A 344 -29.37 10.22 -2.37
C PRO A 344 -28.10 10.24 -3.23
N ILE A 345 -28.27 10.65 -4.48
CA ILE A 345 -27.18 10.82 -5.46
C ILE A 345 -27.13 12.30 -5.87
N ILE A 346 -26.04 12.96 -5.55
CA ILE A 346 -25.76 14.32 -6.01
C ILE A 346 -24.92 14.24 -7.29
N VAL A 347 -25.39 14.88 -8.37
CA VAL A 347 -24.72 14.81 -9.67
C VAL A 347 -24.34 16.20 -10.15
N CYS A 348 -23.04 16.40 -10.34
CA CYS A 348 -22.46 17.55 -11.02
C CYS A 348 -21.77 17.04 -12.30
N MET A 349 -22.37 17.32 -13.45
CA MET A 349 -21.90 16.80 -14.74
C MET A 349 -21.78 17.94 -15.74
N ARG A 350 -20.68 18.00 -16.49
CA ARG A 350 -20.45 19.01 -17.52
C ARG A 350 -19.81 18.39 -18.75
N GLY A 351 -19.97 19.05 -19.89
CA GLY A 351 -19.31 18.66 -21.15
C GLY A 351 -20.22 17.98 -22.13
N THR A 352 -19.68 17.05 -22.93
CA THR A 352 -20.37 16.43 -24.06
C THR A 352 -21.64 15.68 -23.63
N ASN A 353 -22.79 16.08 -24.18
CA ASN A 353 -24.12 15.50 -23.93
C ASN A 353 -24.61 15.63 -22.47
N ALA A 354 -24.13 16.63 -21.71
CA ALA A 354 -24.56 16.83 -20.33
C ALA A 354 -26.10 16.98 -20.19
N ASP A 355 -26.74 17.76 -21.07
CA ASP A 355 -28.18 17.95 -21.06
C ASP A 355 -28.97 16.65 -21.28
N ILE A 356 -28.45 15.76 -22.15
CA ILE A 356 -29.05 14.44 -22.40
C ILE A 356 -28.86 13.56 -21.16
N GLY A 357 -27.66 13.58 -20.56
CA GLY A 357 -27.36 12.84 -19.33
C GLY A 357 -28.26 13.25 -18.18
N PHE A 358 -28.46 14.56 -17.95
CA PHE A 358 -29.38 15.06 -16.94
C PHE A 358 -30.82 14.65 -17.20
N LYS A 359 -31.25 14.61 -18.47
CA LYS A 359 -32.61 14.14 -18.80
C LYS A 359 -32.77 12.65 -18.43
N ILE A 360 -31.82 11.80 -18.79
CA ILE A 360 -31.82 10.38 -18.42
C ILE A 360 -31.93 10.19 -16.91
N LEU A 361 -31.12 10.93 -16.15
CA LEU A 361 -31.13 10.88 -14.69
C LEU A 361 -32.50 11.35 -14.11
N ASN A 362 -33.06 12.47 -14.59
CA ASN A 362 -34.33 12.98 -14.12
C ASN A 362 -35.52 12.07 -14.47
N ASP A 363 -35.46 11.37 -15.61
CA ASP A 363 -36.52 10.46 -16.06
C ASP A 363 -36.47 9.11 -15.28
N SER A 364 -35.41 8.88 -14.50
CA SER A 364 -35.23 7.67 -13.66
C SER A 364 -36.04 7.76 -12.35
N SER A 365 -36.21 6.62 -11.68
CA SER A 365 -36.86 6.54 -10.36
C SER A 365 -35.91 6.82 -9.19
N LEU A 366 -34.64 7.20 -9.46
CA LEU A 366 -33.61 7.39 -8.46
C LEU A 366 -33.79 8.71 -7.69
N ASN A 367 -33.28 8.75 -6.45
CA ASN A 367 -33.25 9.94 -5.62
C ASN A 367 -32.06 10.85 -6.04
N ILE A 368 -32.23 11.60 -7.12
CA ILE A 368 -31.19 12.40 -7.75
C ILE A 368 -31.35 13.89 -7.47
N HIS A 369 -30.23 14.52 -7.12
CA HIS A 369 -30.10 15.96 -6.92
C HIS A 369 -29.06 16.50 -7.91
N ILE A 370 -29.51 17.32 -8.87
CA ILE A 370 -28.62 17.88 -9.89
C ILE A 370 -27.99 19.16 -9.38
N ALA A 371 -26.68 19.23 -9.42
CA ALA A 371 -25.86 20.37 -9.06
C ALA A 371 -25.35 21.12 -10.30
N GLU A 372 -25.48 22.45 -10.32
CA GLU A 372 -25.00 23.32 -11.40
C GLU A 372 -23.46 23.40 -11.42
N ASN A 373 -22.85 23.28 -10.26
CA ASN A 373 -21.38 23.30 -10.06
C ASN A 373 -21.02 22.62 -8.74
N LEU A 374 -19.73 22.46 -8.49
CA LEU A 374 -19.23 21.76 -7.31
C LEU A 374 -19.59 22.48 -5.99
N GLY A 375 -19.68 23.83 -5.98
CA GLY A 375 -20.18 24.59 -4.82
C GLY A 375 -21.64 24.27 -4.50
N HIS A 376 -22.50 24.25 -5.52
CA HIS A 376 -23.90 23.85 -5.37
C HIS A 376 -24.05 22.37 -4.96
N ALA A 377 -23.14 21.50 -5.40
CA ALA A 377 -23.09 20.11 -4.94
C ALA A 377 -22.83 20.02 -3.42
N ALA A 378 -21.96 20.87 -2.87
CA ALA A 378 -21.75 20.95 -1.43
C ALA A 378 -23.00 21.39 -0.65
N GLU A 379 -23.71 22.40 -1.18
CA GLU A 379 -24.98 22.89 -0.56
C GLU A 379 -26.05 21.80 -0.55
N LEU A 380 -26.20 21.08 -1.67
CA LEU A 380 -27.13 19.96 -1.77
C LEU A 380 -26.71 18.83 -0.81
N LEU A 381 -25.43 18.49 -0.74
CA LEU A 381 -24.93 17.47 0.17
C LEU A 381 -25.19 17.85 1.63
N THR A 382 -24.96 19.11 2.02
CA THR A 382 -25.31 19.63 3.35
C THR A 382 -26.81 19.51 3.63
N SER A 383 -27.64 19.84 2.62
CA SER A 383 -29.10 19.78 2.76
C SER A 383 -29.62 18.35 2.96
N VAL A 384 -29.12 17.37 2.18
CA VAL A 384 -29.59 15.97 2.27
C VAL A 384 -29.02 15.25 3.49
N SER A 385 -27.83 15.66 3.98
CA SER A 385 -27.22 15.11 5.20
C SER A 385 -27.81 15.66 6.50
N GLY A 386 -28.66 16.67 6.42
CA GLY A 386 -29.30 17.29 7.58
C GLY A 386 -28.39 18.21 8.38
N GLY A 387 -27.26 18.67 7.81
CA GLY A 387 -26.36 19.64 8.42
C GLY A 387 -25.75 19.17 9.75
N LYS A 388 -25.36 17.91 9.84
CA LYS A 388 -24.73 17.30 11.04
C LYS A 388 -23.28 17.71 11.20
#